data_b1e38b54abde29b8b21ff50733354a17
#
_entry.id   b1e38b54abde29b8b21ff50733354a17
#
_cell.length_a   1.000
_cell.length_b   1.000
_cell.length_c   1.000
_cell.angle_alpha   90.00
_cell.angle_beta   90.00
_cell.angle_gamma   90.00
#
_symmetry.space_group_name_H-M   'P 1'
#
loop_
_entity.id
_entity.type
_entity.pdbx_description
1 polymer ?
#
loop_
_entity_poly.entity_id
_entity_poly.type
_entity_poly.pdbx_seq_one_letter_code
_entity_poly.pdbx_strand_id
1 'polypeptide(L)'
;MKAHEILDSFHSLLEDVRRGLFITIDSEGYPQARWMVAASLNEQPDYIYSVSFDSSNKIRDLATNNKVAWSFQLPSLNEIVYIQGEASVLDNPQLKAEVIEALGPNLAHFWRVRPEHGQLVVIETAIEKIRLQQPLANANSAGKL
;
A
#
# COMPACT_ATOMS: atom_id res chain seq x y z
N MET A 1 1.59 -20.09 -10.39
CA MET A 1 0.36 -19.50 -9.79
C MET A 1 -0.25 -18.51 -10.76
N LYS A 2 -1.56 -18.51 -10.86
CA LYS A 2 -2.28 -17.49 -11.62
C LYS A 2 -2.35 -16.18 -10.82
N ALA A 3 -2.57 -15.06 -11.50
CA ALA A 3 -2.58 -13.73 -10.87
C ALA A 3 -3.56 -13.64 -9.69
N HIS A 4 -4.76 -14.20 -9.82
CA HIS A 4 -5.74 -14.14 -8.73
C HIS A 4 -5.32 -14.97 -7.51
N GLU A 5 -4.56 -16.05 -7.70
CA GLU A 5 -4.03 -16.85 -6.60
C GLU A 5 -2.95 -16.09 -5.85
N ILE A 6 -2.10 -15.35 -6.58
CA ILE A 6 -1.10 -14.48 -5.98
C ILE A 6 -1.78 -13.36 -5.20
N LEU A 7 -2.84 -12.79 -5.76
CA LEU A 7 -3.61 -11.75 -5.12
C LEU A 7 -4.25 -12.24 -3.82
N ASP A 8 -4.79 -13.46 -3.80
CA ASP A 8 -5.34 -14.07 -2.58
C ASP A 8 -4.26 -14.25 -1.51
N SER A 9 -3.08 -14.71 -1.91
CA SER A 9 -1.93 -14.82 -1.00
C SER A 9 -1.52 -13.46 -0.44
N PHE A 10 -1.53 -12.43 -1.29
CA PHE A 10 -1.26 -11.08 -0.86
C PHE A 10 -2.26 -10.59 0.18
N HIS A 11 -3.56 -10.82 -0.04
CA HIS A 11 -4.59 -10.39 0.90
C HIS A 11 -4.40 -11.05 2.28
N SER A 12 -4.05 -12.34 2.30
CA SER A 12 -3.74 -13.04 3.55
C SER A 12 -2.52 -12.44 4.25
N LEU A 13 -1.47 -12.15 3.49
CA LEU A 13 -0.27 -11.51 4.03
C LEU A 13 -0.58 -10.13 4.59
N LEU A 14 -1.36 -9.34 3.86
CA LEU A 14 -1.72 -7.98 4.28
C LEU A 14 -2.53 -7.99 5.58
N GLU A 15 -3.43 -8.96 5.74
CA GLU A 15 -4.18 -9.15 7.00
C GLU A 15 -3.24 -9.39 8.18
N ASP A 16 -2.16 -10.12 7.96
CA ASP A 16 -1.19 -10.46 9.01
C ASP A 16 -0.27 -9.28 9.35
N VAL A 17 0.28 -8.61 8.35
CA VAL A 17 1.33 -7.61 8.57
C VAL A 17 0.81 -6.18 8.65
N ARG A 18 -0.25 -5.86 7.93
CA ARG A 18 -0.95 -4.56 7.96
C ARG A 18 -0.11 -3.34 7.62
N ARG A 19 1.12 -3.55 7.18
CA ARG A 19 2.03 -2.46 6.82
C ARG A 19 2.99 -2.92 5.74
N GLY A 20 3.47 -1.97 4.94
CA GLY A 20 4.44 -2.24 3.90
C GLY A 20 5.29 -1.03 3.59
N LEU A 21 6.32 -1.23 2.81
CA LEU A 21 7.10 -0.14 2.24
C LEU A 21 6.35 0.41 1.04
N PHE A 22 6.07 1.69 1.08
CA PHE A 22 5.46 2.43 -0.02
C PHE A 22 6.51 3.29 -0.70
N ILE A 23 6.66 3.14 -2.00
CA ILE A 23 7.74 3.75 -2.78
C ILE A 23 7.12 4.67 -3.83
N THR A 24 7.51 5.94 -3.77
CA THR A 24 7.13 6.98 -4.75
C THR A 24 8.37 7.50 -5.45
N ILE A 25 8.19 8.24 -6.53
CA ILE A 25 9.27 8.88 -7.27
C ILE A 25 9.19 10.38 -7.01
N ASP A 26 10.28 10.98 -6.54
CA ASP A 26 10.32 12.41 -6.25
C ASP A 26 10.53 13.25 -7.54
N SER A 27 10.55 14.57 -7.39
CA SER A 27 10.68 15.50 -8.52
C SER A 27 12.02 15.38 -9.26
N GLU A 28 13.02 14.79 -8.62
CA GLU A 28 14.35 14.58 -9.21
C GLU A 28 14.49 13.19 -9.83
N GLY A 29 13.44 12.37 -9.77
CA GLY A 29 13.45 11.02 -10.32
C GLY A 29 13.96 9.95 -9.36
N TYR A 30 14.20 10.28 -8.10
CA TYR A 30 14.66 9.31 -7.12
C TYR A 30 13.50 8.59 -6.44
N PRO A 31 13.61 7.25 -6.25
CA PRO A 31 12.65 6.52 -5.45
C PRO A 31 12.80 6.87 -3.97
N GLN A 32 11.66 7.09 -3.32
CA GLN A 32 11.58 7.38 -1.89
C GLN A 32 10.73 6.32 -1.24
N ALA A 33 11.26 5.64 -0.23
CA ALA A 33 10.57 4.56 0.46
C ALA A 33 10.25 4.95 1.90
N ARG A 34 9.06 4.56 2.37
CA ARG A 34 8.64 4.73 3.76
C ARG A 34 7.68 3.62 4.16
N TRP A 35 7.64 3.31 5.44
CA TRP A 35 6.66 2.38 5.99
C TRP A 35 5.30 3.07 6.09
N MET A 36 4.26 2.35 5.69
CA MET A 36 2.89 2.83 5.83
C MET A 36 1.96 1.69 6.21
N VAL A 37 0.94 1.99 7.00
CA VAL A 37 -0.17 1.05 7.20
C VAL A 37 -0.97 0.97 5.93
N ALA A 38 -1.49 -0.22 5.66
CA ALA A 38 -2.25 -0.47 4.45
C ALA A 38 -3.34 -1.50 4.70
N ALA A 39 -4.40 -1.41 3.92
CA ALA A 39 -5.52 -2.33 3.99
C ALA A 39 -6.08 -2.57 2.59
N SER A 40 -6.83 -3.65 2.45
CA SER A 40 -7.67 -3.88 1.28
C SER A 40 -9.14 -3.75 1.69
N LEU A 41 -9.98 -3.44 0.73
CA LEU A 41 -11.42 -3.43 0.90
C LEU A 41 -12.00 -4.60 0.10
N ASN A 42 -12.94 -5.35 0.69
CA ASN A 42 -13.48 -6.57 0.08
C ASN A 42 -14.08 -6.33 -1.31
N GLU A 43 -14.67 -5.16 -1.51
CA GLU A 43 -15.31 -4.81 -2.78
C GLU A 43 -14.32 -4.33 -3.84
N GLN A 44 -13.05 -4.12 -3.46
CA GLN A 44 -11.99 -3.59 -4.33
C GLN A 44 -10.71 -4.42 -4.17
N PRO A 45 -10.74 -5.71 -4.54
CA PRO A 45 -9.61 -6.60 -4.28
C PRO A 45 -8.32 -6.24 -5.05
N ASP A 46 -8.44 -5.50 -6.15
CA ASP A 46 -7.29 -5.11 -6.98
C ASP A 46 -6.66 -3.79 -6.52
N TYR A 47 -7.04 -3.29 -5.35
CA TYR A 47 -6.56 -2.01 -4.84
C TYR A 47 -6.00 -2.14 -3.43
N ILE A 48 -5.03 -1.27 -3.15
CA ILE A 48 -4.47 -1.12 -1.80
C ILE A 48 -4.84 0.28 -1.31
N TYR A 49 -5.26 0.37 -0.05
CA TYR A 49 -5.67 1.63 0.55
C TYR A 49 -4.79 1.99 1.73
N SER A 50 -4.45 3.26 1.81
CA SER A 50 -3.73 3.84 2.93
C SER A 50 -4.23 5.26 3.15
N VAL A 51 -3.78 5.90 4.22
CA VAL A 51 -4.10 7.30 4.50
C VAL A 51 -2.83 8.07 4.79
N SER A 52 -2.87 9.36 4.51
CA SER A 52 -1.76 10.26 4.79
C SER A 52 -2.28 11.67 4.93
N PHE A 53 -1.47 12.56 5.52
CA PHE A 53 -1.78 13.98 5.52
C PHE A 53 -1.44 14.60 4.16
N ASP A 54 -2.29 15.49 3.69
CA ASP A 54 -2.18 16.11 2.37
C ASP A 54 -0.91 16.93 2.18
N SER A 55 -0.28 17.37 3.26
CA SER A 55 0.96 18.14 3.23
C SER A 55 2.24 17.28 3.17
N SER A 56 2.11 15.96 3.19
CA SER A 56 3.30 15.08 3.21
C SER A 56 4.03 15.06 1.86
N ASN A 57 5.32 14.71 1.89
CA ASN A 57 6.15 14.65 0.70
C ASN A 57 5.63 13.66 -0.33
N LYS A 58 5.12 12.50 0.14
CA LYS A 58 4.60 11.48 -0.77
C LYS A 58 3.42 11.99 -1.59
N ILE A 59 2.57 12.84 -1.01
CA ILE A 59 1.43 13.41 -1.73
C ILE A 59 1.92 14.34 -2.84
N ARG A 60 2.97 15.12 -2.59
CA ARG A 60 3.60 15.96 -3.62
C ARG A 60 4.23 15.12 -4.73
N ASP A 61 4.89 14.03 -4.35
CA ASP A 61 5.48 13.10 -5.33
C ASP A 61 4.41 12.53 -6.26
N LEU A 62 3.28 12.11 -5.70
CA LEU A 62 2.19 11.52 -6.47
C LEU A 62 1.55 12.51 -7.44
N ALA A 63 1.58 13.81 -7.14
CA ALA A 63 1.06 14.84 -8.03
C ALA A 63 1.86 14.96 -9.31
N THR A 64 3.15 14.63 -9.29
CA THR A 64 4.03 14.70 -10.47
C THR A 64 4.26 13.34 -11.12
N ASN A 65 4.23 12.26 -10.33
CA ASN A 65 4.43 10.91 -10.84
C ASN A 65 3.61 9.93 -9.98
N ASN A 66 2.60 9.35 -10.57
CA ASN A 66 1.70 8.44 -9.87
C ASN A 66 2.13 6.97 -9.91
N LYS A 67 3.26 6.66 -10.53
CA LYS A 67 3.80 5.30 -10.53
C LYS A 67 4.39 5.00 -9.16
N VAL A 68 3.98 3.88 -8.58
CA VAL A 68 4.37 3.50 -7.23
C VAL A 68 4.72 2.02 -7.14
N ALA A 69 5.39 1.68 -6.06
CA ALA A 69 5.63 0.30 -5.69
C ALA A 69 5.31 0.11 -4.21
N TRP A 70 4.93 -1.11 -3.88
CA TRP A 70 4.76 -1.56 -2.50
C TRP A 70 5.56 -2.83 -2.29
N SER A 71 6.07 -3.02 -1.08
CA SER A 71 6.65 -4.28 -0.64
C SER A 71 6.05 -4.67 0.70
N PHE A 72 5.54 -5.90 0.78
CA PHE A 72 4.96 -6.47 2.00
C PHE A 72 5.68 -7.77 2.30
N GLN A 73 6.00 -8.01 3.57
CA GLN A 73 6.72 -9.24 3.93
C GLN A 73 6.36 -9.70 5.34
N LEU A 74 6.41 -11.02 5.53
CA LEU A 74 6.41 -11.57 6.87
C LEU A 74 7.72 -11.22 7.57
N PRO A 75 7.74 -11.08 8.91
CA PRO A 75 8.97 -10.83 9.65
C PRO A 75 10.05 -11.89 9.40
N SER A 76 9.66 -13.13 9.14
CA SER A 76 10.57 -14.22 8.82
C SER A 76 11.15 -14.14 7.41
N LEU A 77 10.60 -13.30 6.55
CA LEU A 77 10.91 -13.20 5.12
C LEU A 77 10.60 -14.48 4.32
N ASN A 78 9.77 -15.36 4.87
CA ASN A 78 9.32 -16.57 4.17
C ASN A 78 8.35 -16.26 3.05
N GLU A 79 7.75 -15.09 3.09
CA GLU A 79 6.81 -14.64 2.08
C GLU A 79 6.98 -13.14 1.89
N ILE A 80 7.24 -12.74 0.65
CA ILE A 80 7.43 -11.34 0.28
C ILE A 80 6.58 -11.08 -0.97
N VAL A 81 5.80 -10.01 -0.94
CA VAL A 81 5.00 -9.58 -2.09
C VAL A 81 5.50 -8.23 -2.55
N TYR A 82 5.79 -8.12 -3.84
CA TYR A 82 6.16 -6.87 -4.49
C TYR A 82 5.03 -6.46 -5.43
N ILE A 83 4.64 -5.19 -5.37
CA ILE A 83 3.55 -4.66 -6.16
C ILE A 83 4.01 -3.42 -6.92
N GLN A 84 3.59 -3.31 -8.17
CA GLN A 84 3.72 -2.09 -8.96
C GLN A 84 2.33 -1.65 -9.37
N GLY A 85 2.10 -0.35 -9.36
CA GLY A 85 0.81 0.18 -9.74
C GLY A 85 0.80 1.69 -9.88
N GLU A 86 -0.39 2.24 -9.93
CA GLU A 86 -0.62 3.68 -9.99
C GLU A 86 -1.45 4.10 -8.79
N ALA A 87 -1.04 5.18 -8.14
CA ALA A 87 -1.71 5.68 -6.96
C ALA A 87 -2.48 6.98 -7.27
N SER A 88 -3.66 7.08 -6.68
CA SER A 88 -4.50 8.27 -6.71
C SER A 88 -4.69 8.80 -5.30
N VAL A 89 -4.71 10.10 -5.16
CA VAL A 89 -5.00 10.77 -3.88
C VAL A 89 -6.45 11.22 -3.93
N LEU A 90 -7.24 10.71 -2.98
CA LEU A 90 -8.68 10.93 -2.96
C LEU A 90 -9.10 11.58 -1.64
N ASP A 91 -9.94 12.60 -1.74
CA ASP A 91 -10.54 13.25 -0.58
C ASP A 91 -12.05 13.03 -0.60
N ASN A 92 -12.45 11.78 -0.47
CA ASN A 92 -13.84 11.35 -0.44
C ASN A 92 -14.18 10.95 1.00
N PRO A 93 -15.11 11.64 1.68
CA PRO A 93 -15.39 11.35 3.10
C PRO A 93 -15.86 9.94 3.36
N GLN A 94 -16.71 9.37 2.49
CA GLN A 94 -17.21 8.01 2.66
C GLN A 94 -16.08 6.98 2.52
N LEU A 95 -15.28 7.10 1.47
CA LEU A 95 -14.14 6.21 1.26
C LEU A 95 -13.13 6.34 2.40
N LYS A 96 -12.89 7.57 2.85
CA LYS A 96 -11.98 7.83 3.99
C LYS A 96 -12.44 7.08 5.24
N ALA A 97 -13.74 7.14 5.55
CA ALA A 97 -14.30 6.44 6.71
C ALA A 97 -14.14 4.92 6.58
N GLU A 98 -14.38 4.36 5.40
CA GLU A 98 -14.22 2.93 5.15
C GLU A 98 -12.75 2.48 5.30
N VAL A 99 -11.82 3.27 4.78
CA VAL A 99 -10.40 2.96 4.87
C VAL A 99 -9.91 3.06 6.32
N ILE A 100 -10.31 4.10 7.04
CA ILE A 100 -9.95 4.27 8.45
C ILE A 100 -10.46 3.08 9.27
N GLU A 101 -11.68 2.63 9.02
CA GLU A 101 -12.24 1.46 9.70
C GLU A 101 -11.44 0.20 9.39
N ALA A 102 -11.08 0.00 8.11
CA ALA A 102 -10.28 -1.15 7.69
C ALA A 102 -8.87 -1.15 8.28
N LEU A 103 -8.25 0.03 8.40
CA LEU A 103 -6.94 0.18 9.03
C LEU A 103 -6.99 -0.07 10.55
N GLY A 104 -8.11 0.30 11.17
CA GLY A 104 -8.41 -0.04 12.57
C GLY A 104 -7.35 0.43 13.56
N PRO A 105 -7.02 -0.42 14.58
CA PRO A 105 -6.10 -0.03 15.65
C PRO A 105 -4.69 0.32 15.18
N ASN A 106 -4.27 -0.15 14.01
CA ASN A 106 -2.94 0.16 13.46
C ASN A 106 -2.78 1.65 13.17
N LEU A 107 -3.87 2.33 12.89
CA LEU A 107 -3.87 3.76 12.63
C LEU A 107 -3.57 4.57 13.89
N ALA A 108 -3.87 4.03 15.07
CA ALA A 108 -3.65 4.74 16.34
C ALA A 108 -2.18 5.10 16.56
N HIS A 109 -1.25 4.31 16.03
CA HIS A 109 0.18 4.63 16.11
C HIS A 109 0.54 5.89 15.32
N PHE A 110 -0.23 6.21 14.29
CA PHE A 110 -0.03 7.38 13.45
C PHE A 110 -0.82 8.59 13.92
N TRP A 111 -1.96 8.38 14.59
CA TRP A 111 -2.76 9.47 15.16
C TRP A 111 -2.07 10.25 16.25
N ARG A 112 -1.11 9.64 16.94
CA ARG A 112 -0.28 10.32 17.93
C ARG A 112 0.66 11.34 17.29
N VAL A 113 0.78 11.29 15.98
CA VAL A 113 1.66 12.13 15.20
C VAL A 113 0.86 13.30 14.63
N ARG A 114 0.43 14.22 15.49
CA ARG A 114 0.14 15.62 15.20
C ARG A 114 -1.07 15.94 14.33
N PRO A 115 -2.19 16.31 14.93
CA PRO A 115 -3.38 16.81 14.21
C PRO A 115 -3.15 18.10 13.41
N GLU A 116 -2.04 18.82 13.62
CA GLU A 116 -1.74 20.05 12.91
C GLU A 116 -1.10 19.85 11.52
N HIS A 117 -0.89 18.63 11.05
CA HIS A 117 -0.21 18.35 9.80
C HIS A 117 -1.09 18.44 8.54
N GLY A 118 -2.29 18.95 8.65
CA GLY A 118 -3.19 19.13 7.54
C GLY A 118 -4.33 18.11 7.55
N GLN A 119 -4.97 17.96 6.41
CA GLN A 119 -6.13 17.11 6.25
C GLN A 119 -5.71 15.70 5.84
N LEU A 120 -6.40 14.71 6.41
CA LEU A 120 -6.18 13.31 6.06
C LEU A 120 -6.81 13.00 4.71
N VAL A 121 -6.06 12.37 3.83
CA VAL A 121 -6.52 11.93 2.51
C VAL A 121 -6.27 10.45 2.32
N VAL A 122 -6.99 9.83 1.39
CA VAL A 122 -6.81 8.43 1.04
C VAL A 122 -5.83 8.32 -0.12
N ILE A 123 -4.92 7.36 -0.02
CA ILE A 123 -4.08 6.94 -1.13
C ILE A 123 -4.63 5.60 -1.61
N GLU A 124 -5.10 5.57 -2.85
CA GLU A 124 -5.62 4.37 -3.50
C GLU A 124 -4.63 3.92 -4.56
N THR A 125 -4.09 2.73 -4.40
CA THR A 125 -3.17 2.14 -5.37
C THR A 125 -3.88 1.09 -6.20
N ALA A 126 -3.97 1.30 -7.51
CA ALA A 126 -4.43 0.27 -8.44
C ALA A 126 -3.27 -0.67 -8.74
N ILE A 127 -3.44 -1.95 -8.44
CA ILE A 127 -2.40 -2.96 -8.63
C ILE A 127 -2.33 -3.32 -10.11
N GLU A 128 -1.16 -3.15 -10.73
CA GLU A 128 -0.93 -3.53 -12.13
C GLU A 128 -0.14 -4.82 -12.25
N LYS A 129 0.90 -4.98 -11.44
CA LYS A 129 1.76 -6.16 -11.41
C LYS A 129 1.97 -6.60 -9.98
N ILE A 130 1.97 -7.89 -9.76
CA ILE A 130 2.19 -8.48 -8.44
C ILE A 130 3.15 -9.66 -8.56
N ARG A 131 4.08 -9.76 -7.62
CA ARG A 131 5.05 -10.85 -7.56
C ARG A 131 5.13 -11.37 -6.13
N LEU A 132 4.99 -12.68 -5.98
CA LEU A 132 5.15 -13.37 -4.71
C LEU A 132 6.47 -14.13 -4.72
N GLN A 133 7.29 -13.89 -3.72
CA GLN A 133 8.55 -14.60 -3.51
C GLN A 133 8.46 -15.38 -2.21
N GLN A 134 8.81 -16.66 -2.27
CA GLN A 134 8.85 -17.56 -1.12
C GLN A 134 10.26 -18.15 -1.02
N PRO A 135 11.21 -17.44 -0.37
CA PRO A 135 12.61 -17.81 -0.41
C PRO A 135 12.92 -19.21 0.14
N LEU A 136 12.26 -19.63 1.22
CA LEU A 136 12.51 -20.96 1.82
C LEU A 136 12.03 -22.09 0.91
N ALA A 137 11.01 -21.86 0.12
CA ALA A 137 10.52 -22.84 -0.85
C ALA A 137 11.21 -22.69 -2.20
N ASN A 138 12.14 -21.75 -2.33
CA ASN A 138 12.81 -21.40 -3.59
C ASN A 138 11.80 -21.16 -4.72
N ALA A 139 10.68 -20.49 -4.39
CA ALA A 139 9.58 -20.23 -5.29
C ALA A 139 9.43 -18.74 -5.54
N ASN A 140 9.08 -18.40 -6.78
CA ASN A 140 8.85 -17.04 -7.21
C ASN A 140 7.74 -17.07 -8.25
N SER A 141 6.66 -16.33 -7.98
CA SER A 141 5.47 -16.28 -8.84
C SER A 141 5.14 -14.83 -9.15
N ALA A 142 4.76 -14.56 -10.38
CA ALA A 142 4.40 -13.21 -10.81
C ALA A 142 3.14 -13.22 -11.65
N GLY A 143 2.42 -12.12 -11.61
CA GLY A 143 1.19 -11.95 -12.39
C GLY A 143 0.93 -10.50 -12.72
N LYS A 144 0.11 -10.30 -13.74
CA LYS A 144 -0.30 -8.99 -14.23
C LYS A 144 -1.81 -8.90 -14.13
N LEU A 145 -2.30 -7.87 -13.49
CA LEU A 145 -3.73 -7.65 -13.32
C LEU A 145 -4.31 -6.72 -14.38
#